data_318895a7eb0682032bf1cec33e255fef
#
_entry.id   318895a7eb0682032bf1cec33e255fef
#
_cell.length_a   1.000
_cell.length_b   1.000
_cell.length_c   1.000
_cell.angle_alpha   90.00
_cell.angle_beta   90.00
_cell.angle_gamma   90.00
#
_symmetry.space_group_name_H-M   'P 1'
#
loop_
_entity.id
_entity.type
_entity.pdbx_description
1 polymer ?
#
loop_
_entity_poly.entity_id
_entity_poly.type
_entity_poly.pdbx_seq_one_letter_code
_entity_poly.pdbx_strand_id
1 'polypeptide(L)'
;MSIVWVILGFILLVIGGEYLVRSSIALSFKLNLSKMIIGLTVVSFATSAPELLVSLNAALNGSPAIAINNVVGSNIANLGLVLGITALIGVITVDKSFYSFNWPVMMVFSMALYYFLYNDKQLTAIEGAILFIGLIAFIYMLIKRAKKDEDIEIVDETLSQVSFFKIFIWLTIGGVALYFGS
;
A
#
# COMPACT_ATOMS: atom_id res chain seq x y z
N MET A 1 16.31 17.19 21.97
CA MET A 1 16.01 17.37 20.54
C MET A 1 15.29 16.17 19.93
N SER A 2 15.65 14.93 20.23
CA SER A 2 15.02 13.72 19.65
C SER A 2 13.51 13.57 19.90
N ILE A 3 13.00 13.93 21.08
CA ILE A 3 11.56 13.83 21.42
C ILE A 3 10.70 14.75 20.54
N VAL A 4 11.18 15.96 20.27
CA VAL A 4 10.47 16.94 19.43
C VAL A 4 10.32 16.40 18.00
N TRP A 5 11.38 15.79 17.45
CA TRP A 5 11.33 15.19 16.12
C TRP A 5 10.38 13.99 16.06
N VAL A 6 10.33 13.17 17.11
CA VAL A 6 9.39 12.05 17.18
C VAL A 6 7.93 12.56 17.21
N ILE A 7 7.65 13.60 18.01
CA ILE A 7 6.30 14.19 18.06
C ILE A 7 5.92 14.80 16.70
N LEU A 8 6.84 15.54 16.09
CA LEU A 8 6.60 16.11 14.74
C LEU A 8 6.37 15.02 13.70
N GLY A 9 7.16 13.93 13.74
CA GLY A 9 6.94 12.77 12.88
C GLY A 9 5.55 12.17 13.04
N PHE A 10 5.12 11.94 14.28
CA PHE A 10 3.76 11.45 14.56
C PHE A 10 2.66 12.38 14.02
N ILE A 11 2.80 13.69 14.21
CA ILE A 11 1.85 14.67 13.67
C ILE A 11 1.81 14.59 12.14
N LEU A 12 2.96 14.51 11.49
CA LEU A 12 3.04 14.36 10.03
C LEU A 12 2.42 13.05 9.55
N LEU A 13 2.62 11.94 10.26
CA LEU A 13 1.99 10.66 9.93
C LEU A 13 0.47 10.72 10.02
N VAL A 14 -0.09 11.34 11.06
CA VAL A 14 -1.54 11.49 11.23
C VAL A 14 -2.11 12.39 10.12
N ILE A 15 -1.50 13.54 9.87
CA ILE A 15 -1.93 14.44 8.79
C ILE A 15 -1.80 13.75 7.43
N GLY A 16 -0.68 13.09 7.18
CA GLY A 16 -0.43 12.36 5.93
C GLY A 16 -1.46 11.27 5.67
N GLY A 17 -1.76 10.47 6.69
CA GLY A 17 -2.80 9.44 6.63
C GLY A 17 -4.18 10.00 6.31
N GLU A 18 -4.59 11.08 6.99
CA GLU A 18 -5.88 11.74 6.77
C GLU A 18 -6.01 12.23 5.32
N TYR A 19 -5.00 12.92 4.79
CA TYR A 19 -5.02 13.41 3.40
C TYR A 19 -5.02 12.26 2.38
N LEU A 20 -4.29 11.17 2.63
CA LEU A 20 -4.32 10.00 1.77
C LEU A 20 -5.69 9.33 1.76
N VAL A 21 -6.32 9.14 2.91
CA VAL A 21 -7.66 8.53 2.99
C VAL A 21 -8.69 9.39 2.25
N ARG A 22 -8.73 10.70 2.52
CA ARG A 22 -9.66 11.63 1.84
C ARG A 22 -9.45 11.66 0.33
N SER A 23 -8.20 11.74 -0.13
CA SER A 23 -7.90 11.74 -1.56
C SER A 23 -8.28 10.43 -2.24
N SER A 24 -8.11 9.31 -1.55
CA SER A 24 -8.47 7.99 -2.06
C SER A 24 -9.98 7.82 -2.21
N ILE A 25 -10.75 8.26 -1.23
CA ILE A 25 -12.21 8.25 -1.32
C ILE A 25 -12.68 9.16 -2.47
N ALA A 26 -12.16 10.39 -2.59
CA ALA A 26 -12.50 11.28 -3.67
C ALA A 26 -12.12 10.71 -5.06
N LEU A 27 -10.96 10.05 -5.15
CA LEU A 27 -10.49 9.42 -6.38
C LEU A 27 -11.37 8.21 -6.76
N SER A 28 -11.85 7.43 -5.79
CA SER A 28 -12.75 6.30 -6.04
C SER A 28 -14.03 6.75 -6.71
N PHE A 29 -14.64 7.84 -6.26
CA PHE A 29 -15.80 8.44 -6.90
C PHE A 29 -15.50 8.91 -8.34
N LYS A 30 -14.37 9.59 -8.55
CA LYS A 30 -14.00 10.12 -9.88
C LYS A 30 -13.72 9.03 -10.91
N LEU A 31 -13.17 7.92 -10.49
CA LEU A 31 -12.81 6.80 -11.37
C LEU A 31 -13.90 5.71 -11.45
N ASN A 32 -15.00 5.86 -10.70
CA ASN A 32 -16.04 4.83 -10.55
C ASN A 32 -15.43 3.46 -10.15
N LEU A 33 -14.50 3.49 -9.19
CA LEU A 33 -13.84 2.32 -8.62
C LEU A 33 -14.19 2.21 -7.14
N SER A 34 -14.27 0.99 -6.61
CA SER A 34 -14.51 0.79 -5.18
C SER A 34 -13.37 1.40 -4.34
N LYS A 35 -13.72 1.89 -3.13
CA LYS A 35 -12.75 2.43 -2.16
C LYS A 35 -11.63 1.41 -1.85
N MET A 36 -12.00 0.12 -1.80
CA MET A 36 -11.05 -0.97 -1.58
C MET A 36 -9.95 -1.01 -2.65
N ILE A 37 -10.30 -0.81 -3.92
CA ILE A 37 -9.32 -0.86 -5.02
C ILE A 37 -8.39 0.32 -4.99
N ILE A 38 -8.92 1.53 -4.77
CA ILE A 38 -8.05 2.70 -4.60
C ILE A 38 -7.15 2.52 -3.38
N GLY A 39 -7.65 1.94 -2.28
CA GLY A 39 -6.84 1.57 -1.12
C GLY A 39 -5.73 0.58 -1.46
N LEU A 40 -6.07 -0.51 -2.16
CA LEU A 40 -5.10 -1.54 -2.56
C LEU A 40 -4.10 -1.09 -3.65
N THR A 41 -4.36 -0.01 -4.35
CA THR A 41 -3.47 0.51 -5.41
C THR A 41 -2.80 1.81 -5.00
N VAL A 42 -3.55 2.91 -5.03
CA VAL A 42 -2.99 4.26 -4.85
C VAL A 42 -2.46 4.47 -3.43
N VAL A 43 -3.25 4.10 -2.40
CA VAL A 43 -2.83 4.29 -1.00
C VAL A 43 -1.68 3.36 -0.66
N SER A 44 -1.79 2.08 -1.02
CA SER A 44 -0.71 1.11 -0.75
C SER A 44 0.59 1.52 -1.42
N PHE A 45 0.55 2.01 -2.66
CA PHE A 45 1.74 2.52 -3.34
C PHE A 45 2.31 3.75 -2.61
N ALA A 46 1.47 4.72 -2.23
CA ALA A 46 1.91 5.93 -1.55
C ALA A 46 2.53 5.64 -0.17
N THR A 47 1.92 4.72 0.59
CA THR A 47 2.44 4.34 1.91
C THR A 47 3.70 3.49 1.85
N SER A 48 3.90 2.71 0.78
CA SER A 48 5.10 1.87 0.59
C SER A 48 6.18 2.55 -0.26
N ALA A 49 5.98 3.80 -0.68
CA ALA A 49 7.00 4.52 -1.44
C ALA A 49 8.31 4.75 -0.66
N PRO A 50 8.30 5.09 0.65
CA PRO A 50 9.53 5.18 1.45
C PRO A 50 10.30 3.87 1.47
N GLU A 51 9.64 2.74 1.71
CA GLU A 51 10.25 1.41 1.72
C GLU A 51 10.84 1.04 0.36
N LEU A 52 10.14 1.40 -0.72
CA LEU A 52 10.64 1.20 -2.08
C LEU A 52 11.94 1.97 -2.32
N LEU A 53 11.99 3.26 -1.92
CA LEU A 53 13.18 4.09 -2.08
C LEU A 53 14.37 3.57 -1.25
N VAL A 54 14.13 3.18 0.00
CA VAL A 54 15.17 2.58 0.87
C VAL A 54 15.70 1.28 0.27
N SER A 55 14.79 0.39 -0.15
CA SER A 55 15.17 -0.91 -0.73
C SER A 55 15.91 -0.76 -2.05
N LEU A 56 15.47 0.15 -2.92
CA LEU A 56 16.12 0.43 -4.19
C LEU A 56 17.53 1.02 -3.97
N ASN A 57 17.66 1.99 -3.08
CA ASN A 57 18.95 2.58 -2.74
C ASN A 57 19.91 1.54 -2.15
N ALA A 58 19.45 0.70 -1.24
CA ALA A 58 20.23 -0.37 -0.66
C ALA A 58 20.72 -1.38 -1.71
N ALA A 59 19.84 -1.79 -2.62
CA ALA A 59 20.18 -2.72 -3.70
C ALA A 59 21.23 -2.12 -4.67
N LEU A 60 21.05 -0.84 -5.07
CA LEU A 60 21.97 -0.14 -5.96
C LEU A 60 23.35 0.10 -5.33
N ASN A 61 23.42 0.23 -3.99
CA ASN A 61 24.68 0.40 -3.25
C ASN A 61 25.29 -0.95 -2.78
N GLY A 62 24.89 -2.07 -3.38
CA GLY A 62 25.50 -3.37 -3.12
C GLY A 62 25.12 -3.99 -1.77
N SER A 63 24.00 -3.57 -1.19
CA SER A 63 23.48 -4.09 0.09
C SER A 63 22.11 -4.78 -0.09
N PRO A 64 21.97 -5.82 -0.93
CA PRO A 64 20.70 -6.45 -1.25
C PRO A 64 20.00 -7.07 -0.03
N ALA A 65 20.77 -7.50 0.97
CA ALA A 65 20.20 -8.03 2.22
C ALA A 65 19.35 -6.98 2.96
N ILE A 66 19.76 -5.70 2.94
CA ILE A 66 18.98 -4.61 3.54
C ILE A 66 17.66 -4.44 2.78
N ALA A 67 17.70 -4.49 1.44
CA ALA A 67 16.49 -4.37 0.62
C ALA A 67 15.47 -5.48 0.93
N ILE A 68 15.91 -6.74 0.97
CA ILE A 68 15.04 -7.89 1.26
C ILE A 68 14.49 -7.80 2.70
N ASN A 69 15.34 -7.51 3.67
CA ASN A 69 14.94 -7.42 5.07
C ASN A 69 13.96 -6.25 5.31
N ASN A 70 14.14 -5.13 4.62
CA ASN A 70 13.21 -4.00 4.69
C ASN A 70 11.81 -4.39 4.17
N VAL A 71 11.73 -5.06 3.02
CA VAL A 71 10.45 -5.52 2.45
C VAL A 71 9.78 -6.56 3.34
N VAL A 72 10.49 -7.57 3.80
CA VAL A 72 9.94 -8.62 4.67
C VAL A 72 9.56 -8.05 6.04
N GLY A 73 10.43 -7.22 6.62
CA GLY A 73 10.21 -6.62 7.93
C GLY A 73 9.01 -5.69 7.97
N SER A 74 8.82 -4.83 6.95
CA SER A 74 7.66 -3.95 6.85
C SER A 74 6.35 -4.74 6.71
N ASN A 75 6.34 -5.83 5.95
CA ASN A 75 5.17 -6.71 5.85
C ASN A 75 4.83 -7.38 7.18
N ILE A 76 5.82 -7.88 7.93
CA ILE A 76 5.62 -8.46 9.26
C ILE A 76 5.07 -7.40 10.23
N ALA A 77 5.62 -6.18 10.21
CA ALA A 77 5.15 -5.09 11.05
C ALA A 77 3.71 -4.69 10.69
N ASN A 78 3.37 -4.59 9.41
CA ASN A 78 2.03 -4.25 8.97
C ASN A 78 1.00 -5.32 9.38
N LEU A 79 1.32 -6.60 9.28
CA LEU A 79 0.42 -7.69 9.69
C LEU A 79 0.39 -7.87 11.21
N GLY A 80 1.55 -7.90 11.87
CA GLY A 80 1.63 -8.19 13.30
C GLY A 80 1.26 -6.99 14.18
N LEU A 81 1.82 -5.83 13.89
CA LEU A 81 1.65 -4.64 14.71
C LEU A 81 0.43 -3.82 14.25
N VAL A 82 0.42 -3.35 13.00
CA VAL A 82 -0.60 -2.41 12.54
C VAL A 82 -1.97 -3.08 12.49
N LEU A 83 -2.11 -4.19 11.78
CA LEU A 83 -3.37 -4.92 11.69
C LEU A 83 -3.77 -5.49 13.06
N GLY A 84 -2.82 -5.99 13.86
CA GLY A 84 -3.07 -6.52 15.20
C GLY A 84 -3.64 -5.45 16.13
N ILE A 85 -3.02 -4.27 16.21
CA ILE A 85 -3.53 -3.15 17.04
C ILE A 85 -4.88 -2.66 16.53
N THR A 86 -5.05 -2.53 15.20
CA THR A 86 -6.32 -2.10 14.62
C THR A 86 -7.46 -3.06 14.98
N ALA A 87 -7.20 -4.37 14.95
CA ALA A 87 -8.19 -5.39 15.32
C ALA A 87 -8.54 -5.38 16.82
N LEU A 88 -7.61 -4.93 17.68
CA LEU A 88 -7.89 -4.74 19.11
C LEU A 88 -8.78 -3.51 19.40
N ILE A 89 -8.69 -2.48 18.55
CA ILE A 89 -9.44 -1.23 18.71
C ILE A 89 -10.84 -1.34 18.11
N GLY A 90 -10.99 -2.08 17.00
CA GLY A 90 -12.26 -2.17 16.29
C GLY A 90 -12.39 -3.43 15.45
N VAL A 91 -13.64 -3.78 15.14
CA VAL A 91 -13.94 -4.93 14.29
C VAL A 91 -13.55 -4.62 12.85
N ILE A 92 -12.71 -5.45 12.25
CA ILE A 92 -12.34 -5.36 10.84
C ILE A 92 -13.24 -6.29 10.03
N THR A 93 -14.12 -5.72 9.23
CA THR A 93 -14.93 -6.51 8.29
C THR A 93 -14.15 -6.77 7.02
N VAL A 94 -14.20 -8.02 6.54
CA VAL A 94 -13.46 -8.47 5.36
C VAL A 94 -14.45 -8.87 4.28
N ASP A 95 -14.29 -8.29 3.10
CA ASP A 95 -15.11 -8.59 1.93
C ASP A 95 -14.88 -10.01 1.40
N LYS A 96 -15.91 -10.62 0.79
CA LYS A 96 -15.80 -11.95 0.16
C LYS A 96 -14.78 -11.97 -0.97
N SER A 97 -14.60 -10.88 -1.70
CA SER A 97 -13.63 -10.74 -2.76
C SER A 97 -12.19 -10.87 -2.25
N PHE A 98 -11.93 -10.46 -1.01
CA PHE A 98 -10.62 -10.63 -0.38
C PHE A 98 -10.24 -12.11 -0.29
N TYR A 99 -11.11 -12.96 0.23
CA TYR A 99 -10.82 -14.40 0.36
C TYR A 99 -10.77 -15.15 -0.98
N SER A 100 -11.55 -14.71 -1.96
CA SER A 100 -11.65 -15.40 -3.24
C SER A 100 -10.54 -15.02 -4.22
N PHE A 101 -9.88 -13.87 -4.03
CA PHE A 101 -8.88 -13.38 -4.98
C PHE A 101 -7.64 -12.75 -4.32
N ASN A 102 -7.82 -11.73 -3.47
CA ASN A 102 -6.69 -10.96 -2.96
C ASN A 102 -5.78 -11.80 -2.07
N TRP A 103 -6.35 -12.53 -1.11
CA TRP A 103 -5.59 -13.39 -0.22
C TRP A 103 -4.87 -14.55 -0.93
N PRO A 104 -5.51 -15.33 -1.83
CA PRO A 104 -4.81 -16.35 -2.59
C PRO A 104 -3.65 -15.82 -3.43
N VAL A 105 -3.83 -14.67 -4.09
CA VAL A 105 -2.75 -14.05 -4.88
C VAL A 105 -1.60 -13.63 -3.97
N MET A 106 -1.88 -12.99 -2.84
CA MET A 106 -0.86 -12.62 -1.85
C MET A 106 -0.07 -13.86 -1.39
N MET A 107 -0.76 -14.97 -1.09
CA MET A 107 -0.09 -16.22 -0.69
C MET A 107 0.80 -16.79 -1.79
N VAL A 108 0.36 -16.75 -3.05
CA VAL A 108 1.18 -17.20 -4.20
C VAL A 108 2.45 -16.35 -4.32
N PHE A 109 2.35 -15.01 -4.22
CA PHE A 109 3.52 -14.13 -4.26
C PHE A 109 4.47 -14.37 -3.09
N SER A 110 3.94 -14.56 -1.87
CA SER A 110 4.75 -14.86 -0.69
C SER A 110 5.48 -16.19 -0.81
N MET A 111 4.81 -17.23 -1.33
CA MET A 111 5.42 -18.53 -1.58
C MET A 111 6.46 -18.46 -2.71
N ALA A 112 6.19 -17.71 -3.78
CA ALA A 112 7.14 -17.52 -4.87
C ALA A 112 8.41 -16.81 -4.38
N LEU A 113 8.26 -15.73 -3.60
CA LEU A 113 9.40 -15.03 -3.01
C LEU A 113 10.21 -15.96 -2.08
N TYR A 114 9.51 -16.73 -1.22
CA TYR A 114 10.17 -17.71 -0.35
C TYR A 114 10.95 -18.75 -1.16
N TYR A 115 10.35 -19.30 -2.23
CA TYR A 115 10.98 -20.28 -3.09
C TYR A 115 12.22 -19.73 -3.79
N PHE A 116 12.18 -18.51 -4.32
CA PHE A 116 13.30 -17.86 -4.97
C PHE A 116 14.47 -17.61 -4.01
N LEU A 117 14.16 -17.21 -2.77
CA LEU A 117 15.19 -16.97 -1.76
C LEU A 117 15.73 -18.24 -1.09
N TYR A 118 15.03 -19.37 -1.20
CA TYR A 118 15.38 -20.59 -0.50
C TYR A 118 16.68 -21.21 -1.04
N ASN A 119 16.88 -21.18 -2.38
CA ASN A 119 18.00 -21.86 -3.06
C ASN A 119 19.35 -21.21 -2.77
N ASP A 120 19.50 -19.95 -3.10
CA ASP A 120 20.78 -19.23 -3.09
C ASP A 120 20.78 -17.94 -2.25
N LYS A 121 19.68 -17.69 -1.54
CA LYS A 121 19.48 -16.52 -0.67
C LYS A 121 19.65 -15.18 -1.40
N GLN A 122 19.44 -15.18 -2.71
CA GLN A 122 19.54 -14.02 -3.59
C GLN A 122 18.32 -13.99 -4.49
N LEU A 123 17.85 -12.79 -4.84
CA LEU A 123 16.81 -12.58 -5.81
C LEU A 123 17.46 -12.15 -7.14
N THR A 124 17.36 -12.98 -8.15
CA THR A 124 17.91 -12.66 -9.48
C THR A 124 17.03 -11.66 -10.22
N ALA A 125 17.60 -10.99 -11.24
CA ALA A 125 16.85 -10.04 -12.07
C ALA A 125 15.65 -10.71 -12.77
N ILE A 126 15.76 -11.98 -13.16
CA ILE A 126 14.68 -12.73 -13.81
C ILE A 126 13.54 -13.00 -12.81
N GLU A 127 13.86 -13.45 -11.61
CA GLU A 127 12.87 -13.69 -10.55
C GLU A 127 12.16 -12.40 -10.13
N GLY A 128 12.92 -11.30 -10.00
CA GLY A 128 12.37 -9.96 -9.77
C GLY A 128 11.44 -9.52 -10.91
N ALA A 129 11.82 -9.77 -12.17
CA ALA A 129 10.96 -9.47 -13.32
C ALA A 129 9.67 -10.30 -13.31
N ILE A 130 9.73 -11.58 -12.94
CA ILE A 130 8.53 -12.44 -12.81
C ILE A 130 7.57 -11.87 -11.76
N LEU A 131 8.08 -11.49 -10.59
CA LEU A 131 7.27 -10.90 -9.52
C LEU A 131 6.66 -9.55 -9.96
N PHE A 132 7.43 -8.71 -10.67
CA PHE A 132 6.96 -7.42 -11.15
C PHE A 132 5.88 -7.54 -12.23
N ILE A 133 6.06 -8.44 -13.21
CA ILE A 133 5.05 -8.74 -14.24
C ILE A 133 3.79 -9.31 -13.58
N GLY A 134 3.96 -10.20 -12.59
CA GLY A 134 2.87 -10.72 -11.79
C GLY A 134 2.08 -9.61 -11.06
N LEU A 135 2.76 -8.62 -10.48
CA LEU A 135 2.13 -7.47 -9.86
C LEU A 135 1.30 -6.67 -10.87
N ILE A 136 1.85 -6.40 -12.06
CA ILE A 136 1.11 -5.71 -13.12
C ILE A 136 -0.15 -6.49 -13.52
N ALA A 137 -0.02 -7.81 -13.70
CA ALA A 137 -1.16 -8.69 -14.01
C ALA A 137 -2.20 -8.70 -12.88
N PHE A 138 -1.77 -8.71 -11.61
CA PHE A 138 -2.66 -8.61 -10.46
C PHE A 138 -3.45 -7.29 -10.45
N ILE A 139 -2.77 -6.15 -10.61
CA ILE A 139 -3.41 -4.83 -10.65
C ILE A 139 -4.41 -4.76 -11.80
N TYR A 140 -4.06 -5.25 -12.98
CA TYR A 140 -4.96 -5.31 -14.12
C TYR A 140 -6.23 -6.13 -13.83
N MET A 141 -6.06 -7.33 -13.25
CA MET A 141 -7.19 -8.19 -12.86
C MET A 141 -8.04 -7.56 -11.76
N LEU A 142 -7.40 -6.91 -10.80
CA LEU A 142 -8.07 -6.20 -9.71
C LEU A 142 -8.99 -5.10 -10.25
N ILE A 143 -8.47 -4.23 -11.14
CA ILE A 143 -9.25 -3.15 -11.77
C ILE A 143 -10.37 -3.71 -12.64
N LYS A 144 -10.11 -4.79 -13.38
CA LYS A 144 -11.12 -5.43 -14.25
C LYS A 144 -12.27 -6.02 -13.44
N ARG A 145 -11.99 -6.62 -12.29
CA ARG A 145 -13.02 -7.16 -11.39
C ARG A 145 -13.84 -6.07 -10.72
N ALA A 146 -13.20 -4.97 -10.33
CA ALA A 146 -13.82 -3.83 -9.71
C ALA A 146 -14.94 -3.16 -10.49
N LYS A 147 -14.73 -3.02 -11.79
CA LYS A 147 -15.75 -2.44 -12.67
C LYS A 147 -17.03 -3.27 -12.75
N LYS A 148 -17.04 -4.45 -12.16
CA LYS A 148 -18.17 -5.38 -12.15
C LYS A 148 -19.01 -5.31 -10.85
N ASP A 149 -18.43 -4.80 -9.76
CA ASP A 149 -19.09 -4.68 -8.47
C ASP A 149 -19.59 -3.22 -8.29
N GLU A 150 -20.84 -2.96 -8.65
CA GLU A 150 -21.47 -1.63 -8.67
C GLU A 150 -21.95 -1.11 -7.29
N ASP A 151 -21.61 -1.74 -6.19
CA ASP A 151 -22.00 -1.28 -4.86
C ASP A 151 -21.06 -0.17 -4.35
N ILE A 152 -21.22 1.04 -4.90
CA ILE A 152 -20.65 2.25 -4.31
C ILE A 152 -21.55 2.68 -3.16
N GLU A 153 -21.27 2.24 -1.95
CA GLU A 153 -21.88 2.86 -0.75
C GLU A 153 -21.56 4.35 -0.73
N ILE A 154 -22.61 5.16 -0.87
CA ILE A 154 -22.56 6.63 -0.81
C ILE A 154 -22.38 7.04 0.64
N VAL A 155 -21.14 7.12 1.13
CA VAL A 155 -20.85 7.50 2.52
C VAL A 155 -20.53 8.99 2.67
N ASP A 156 -20.13 9.70 1.61
CA ASP A 156 -19.82 11.13 1.72
C ASP A 156 -19.92 11.83 0.35
N GLU A 157 -21.10 12.39 0.06
CA GLU A 157 -21.38 13.12 -1.18
C GLU A 157 -20.48 14.34 -1.38
N THR A 158 -19.94 14.92 -0.31
CA THR A 158 -19.05 16.10 -0.38
C THR A 158 -17.75 15.80 -1.08
N LEU A 159 -17.23 14.58 -0.98
CA LEU A 159 -16.00 14.15 -1.62
C LEU A 159 -16.16 13.81 -3.11
N SER A 160 -17.39 13.56 -3.56
CA SER A 160 -17.67 13.28 -4.98
C SER A 160 -17.48 14.50 -5.87
N GLN A 161 -17.65 15.71 -5.31
CA GLN A 161 -17.54 16.99 -6.03
C GLN A 161 -16.10 17.56 -6.05
N VAL A 162 -15.16 16.92 -5.36
CA VAL A 162 -13.76 17.39 -5.29
C VAL A 162 -13.11 17.32 -6.67
N SER A 163 -12.44 18.39 -7.11
CA SER A 163 -11.75 18.43 -8.40
C SER A 163 -10.52 17.50 -8.42
N PHE A 164 -10.14 16.97 -9.59
CA PHE A 164 -8.91 16.18 -9.75
C PHE A 164 -7.65 16.91 -9.26
N PHE A 165 -7.59 18.22 -9.47
CA PHE A 165 -6.47 19.04 -9.02
C PHE A 165 -6.35 19.04 -7.47
N LYS A 166 -7.47 19.14 -6.77
CA LYS A 166 -7.49 19.08 -5.29
C LYS A 166 -7.13 17.67 -4.78
N ILE A 167 -7.60 16.63 -5.45
CA ILE A 167 -7.23 15.24 -5.15
C ILE A 167 -5.70 15.06 -5.30
N PHE A 168 -5.13 15.56 -6.38
CA PHE A 168 -3.68 15.49 -6.61
C PHE A 168 -2.88 16.22 -5.52
N ILE A 169 -3.33 17.43 -5.11
CA ILE A 169 -2.71 18.17 -3.99
C ILE A 169 -2.78 17.33 -2.71
N TRP A 170 -3.92 16.76 -2.38
CA TRP A 170 -4.09 15.94 -1.19
C TRP A 170 -3.21 14.69 -1.20
N LEU A 171 -3.11 14.00 -2.34
CA LEU A 171 -2.20 12.86 -2.50
C LEU A 171 -0.73 13.28 -2.29
N THR A 172 -0.34 14.42 -2.86
CA THR A 172 1.02 14.96 -2.72
C THR A 172 1.32 15.34 -1.27
N ILE A 173 0.42 16.08 -0.61
CA ILE A 173 0.58 16.46 0.80
C ILE A 173 0.65 15.21 1.67
N GLY A 174 -0.26 14.25 1.45
CA GLY A 174 -0.29 12.99 2.18
C GLY A 174 0.99 12.18 2.03
N GLY A 175 1.46 12.00 0.80
CA GLY A 175 2.69 11.27 0.50
C GLY A 175 3.95 11.94 1.08
N VAL A 176 4.06 13.26 0.92
CA VAL A 176 5.18 14.04 1.47
C VAL A 176 5.18 14.01 3.01
N ALA A 177 4.00 14.18 3.63
CA ALA A 177 3.88 14.13 5.08
C ALA A 177 4.22 12.75 5.65
N LEU A 178 3.82 11.65 4.98
CA LEU A 178 4.24 10.30 5.37
C LEU A 178 5.75 10.11 5.20
N TYR A 179 6.32 10.56 4.09
CA TYR A 179 7.76 10.43 3.83
C TYR A 179 8.61 11.14 4.88
N PHE A 180 8.25 12.36 5.28
CA PHE A 180 8.99 13.09 6.32
C PHE A 180 8.61 12.70 7.76
N GLY A 181 7.46 12.04 7.94
CA GLY A 181 6.98 11.56 9.23
C GLY A 181 7.53 10.18 9.60
N SER A 182 7.96 9.38 8.62
CA SER A 182 8.56 8.07 8.84
C SER A 182 10.07 8.15 9.03
#